data_598b6c8168497a264f3bcb7b19a5dc09
#
_entry.id   598b6c8168497a264f3bcb7b19a5dc09
#
_cell.length_a   1.000
_cell.length_b   1.000
_cell.length_c   1.000
_cell.angle_alpha   90.00
_cell.angle_beta   90.00
_cell.angle_gamma   90.00
#
_symmetry.space_group_name_H-M   'P 1'
#
loop_
_entity.id
_entity.type
_entity.pdbx_description
1 polymer ?
#
loop_
_entity_poly.entity_id
_entity_poly.type
_entity_poly.pdbx_seq_one_letter_code
_entity_poly.pdbx_strand_id
1 'polypeptide(L)'
;MRLLSDAELERLLPAETHAFPGPIPTQIVSSDEYFPTPQTAAQREVEARLRTMGDALAKKRGLSRRAFFTTTAGMAAAFIAMNEVYGTFFDVSRAEAQDRDAADARAKALAGQFIMDTHTHFLRDDTRHTGFVRQREAVGRQGWNPKLAGKPQTLDDLKFDNYVKEIYFDSDTKVALISGAPSDIPQDWFLTNEMAMDARKTLNDRFGGRRSMAHAIFTPGQPGWMERVDREIADLKPDSFKGYTIGDNTHKATSRYPWRLDDEKVVYPFYEKLVKAGLVNVCIHKGLFSPSIEQQFPHLLPYADVRDLGKAAKDWPQLNFIIYHSAYRLHPGNSAEQALALFDRTGRIEWVTDLAEIPAKLGVRNVYGDLGQLFAHTAVSQPRLNAALMGTLVKGLGHDHVIWGTDALWTGAPQWQIEALRRLEIPEAMQKQHGFTPLGAADGPVKTAIFGENVARLYGFDRRAERDTRDRLTAMKGAYVAAGGARSNLRYGYVVKG
;
A
#
# COMPACT_ATOMS: atom_id res chain seq x y z
N MET A 1 16.18 -0.87 -18.95
CA MET A 1 14.76 -0.85 -18.55
C MET A 1 13.97 -0.34 -19.72
N ARG A 2 13.07 -1.15 -20.21
CA ARG A 2 12.08 -0.77 -21.19
C ARG A 2 10.80 -0.39 -20.45
N LEU A 3 10.21 0.73 -20.77
CA LEU A 3 8.89 1.10 -20.28
C LEU A 3 7.83 0.44 -21.15
N LEU A 4 6.74 -0.04 -20.54
CA LEU A 4 5.63 -0.57 -21.29
C LEU A 4 4.91 0.56 -22.03
N SER A 5 4.62 0.33 -23.31
CA SER A 5 3.77 1.24 -24.09
C SER A 5 2.28 1.06 -23.70
N ASP A 6 1.46 2.06 -24.03
CA ASP A 6 0.00 1.96 -23.80
C ASP A 6 -0.60 0.70 -24.43
N ALA A 7 -0.14 0.32 -25.65
CA ALA A 7 -0.62 -0.88 -26.32
C ALA A 7 -0.20 -2.19 -25.60
N GLU A 8 0.94 -2.18 -24.93
CA GLU A 8 1.38 -3.32 -24.12
C GLU A 8 0.59 -3.38 -22.81
N LEU A 9 0.37 -2.25 -22.14
CA LEU A 9 -0.48 -2.17 -20.95
C LEU A 9 -1.92 -2.59 -21.26
N GLU A 10 -2.48 -2.18 -22.39
CA GLU A 10 -3.82 -2.60 -22.82
C GLU A 10 -3.94 -4.11 -23.06
N ARG A 11 -2.86 -4.77 -23.46
CA ARG A 11 -2.83 -6.23 -23.60
C ARG A 11 -2.72 -6.94 -22.26
N LEU A 12 -1.92 -6.37 -21.33
CA LEU A 12 -1.72 -6.93 -19.99
C LEU A 12 -2.95 -6.77 -19.09
N LEU A 13 -3.72 -5.70 -19.29
CA LEU A 13 -4.87 -5.34 -18.44
C LEU A 13 -6.18 -5.29 -19.25
N PRO A 14 -6.59 -6.39 -19.90
CA PRO A 14 -7.78 -6.38 -20.74
C PRO A 14 -9.07 -6.02 -20.00
N ALA A 15 -9.11 -6.22 -18.67
CA ALA A 15 -10.22 -5.80 -17.82
C ALA A 15 -10.35 -4.28 -17.73
N GLU A 16 -9.25 -3.56 -17.81
CA GLU A 16 -9.22 -2.10 -17.67
C GLU A 16 -9.55 -1.35 -18.97
N THR A 17 -9.41 -1.97 -20.14
CA THR A 17 -9.67 -1.31 -21.44
C THR A 17 -11.09 -0.75 -21.55
N HIS A 18 -12.02 -1.25 -20.74
CA HIS A 18 -13.41 -0.83 -20.70
C HIS A 18 -13.83 -0.20 -19.38
N ALA A 19 -12.91 -0.09 -18.43
CA ALA A 19 -13.17 0.58 -17.19
C ALA A 19 -13.23 2.10 -17.38
N PHE A 20 -13.90 2.80 -16.48
CA PHE A 20 -13.91 4.25 -16.47
C PHE A 20 -12.49 4.78 -16.24
N PRO A 21 -11.91 5.55 -17.16
CA PRO A 21 -10.53 6.03 -17.06
C PRO A 21 -10.43 7.24 -16.12
N GLY A 22 -10.93 7.11 -14.89
CA GLY A 22 -10.83 8.16 -13.87
C GLY A 22 -9.40 8.26 -13.31
N PRO A 23 -9.06 9.39 -12.64
CA PRO A 23 -7.76 9.58 -12.02
C PRO A 23 -7.59 8.84 -10.69
N ILE A 24 -8.66 8.31 -10.14
CA ILE A 24 -8.72 7.47 -8.95
C ILE A 24 -9.56 6.22 -9.20
N PRO A 25 -9.36 5.11 -8.48
CA PRO A 25 -10.29 4.00 -8.49
C PRO A 25 -11.67 4.43 -7.97
N THR A 26 -12.73 3.87 -8.55
CA THR A 26 -14.12 4.13 -8.13
C THR A 26 -14.77 2.91 -7.50
N GLN A 27 -13.98 1.94 -7.08
CA GLN A 27 -14.42 0.75 -6.35
C GLN A 27 -13.27 0.18 -5.52
N ILE A 28 -13.60 -0.70 -4.58
CA ILE A 28 -12.59 -1.45 -3.83
C ILE A 28 -11.85 -2.36 -4.80
N VAL A 29 -10.53 -2.33 -4.68
CA VAL A 29 -9.61 -3.06 -5.54
C VAL A 29 -9.02 -4.25 -4.79
N SER A 30 -8.71 -5.30 -5.51
CA SER A 30 -8.07 -6.48 -4.96
C SER A 30 -6.57 -6.24 -4.76
N SER A 31 -6.02 -6.81 -3.71
CA SER A 31 -4.56 -6.92 -3.51
C SER A 31 -4.01 -8.26 -3.98
N ASP A 32 -4.74 -9.01 -4.81
CA ASP A 32 -4.49 -10.41 -5.13
C ASP A 32 -4.57 -11.38 -3.91
N GLU A 33 -4.84 -10.86 -2.72
CA GLU A 33 -5.09 -11.65 -1.51
C GLU A 33 -6.58 -11.94 -1.28
N TYR A 34 -7.46 -11.16 -1.91
CA TYR A 34 -8.91 -11.32 -1.83
C TYR A 34 -9.60 -10.88 -3.13
N PHE A 35 -10.82 -11.35 -3.34
CA PHE A 35 -11.61 -10.95 -4.50
C PHE A 35 -12.08 -9.49 -4.39
N PRO A 36 -12.11 -8.75 -5.51
CA PRO A 36 -12.72 -7.43 -5.54
C PRO A 36 -14.22 -7.54 -5.27
N THR A 37 -14.78 -6.48 -4.72
CA THR A 37 -16.23 -6.39 -4.49
C THR A 37 -16.90 -5.60 -5.61
N PRO A 38 -18.18 -5.88 -5.92
CA PRO A 38 -18.95 -5.05 -6.84
C PRO A 38 -19.00 -3.59 -6.35
N GLN A 39 -19.08 -2.67 -7.31
CA GLN A 39 -19.29 -1.25 -6.96
C GLN A 39 -20.56 -1.07 -6.15
N THR A 40 -20.45 -0.31 -5.06
CA THR A 40 -21.61 0.15 -4.29
C THR A 40 -22.37 1.25 -5.05
N ALA A 41 -23.58 1.57 -4.62
CA ALA A 41 -24.35 2.68 -5.19
C ALA A 41 -23.59 4.02 -5.05
N ALA A 42 -22.93 4.26 -3.90
CA ALA A 42 -22.13 5.47 -3.68
C ALA A 42 -20.92 5.55 -4.64
N GLN A 43 -20.21 4.44 -4.84
CA GLN A 43 -19.08 4.39 -5.78
C GLN A 43 -19.52 4.64 -7.22
N ARG A 44 -20.67 4.09 -7.64
CA ARG A 44 -21.28 4.40 -8.97
C ARG A 44 -21.66 5.87 -9.09
N GLU A 45 -22.18 6.46 -8.04
CA GLU A 45 -22.54 7.89 -8.02
C GLU A 45 -21.27 8.77 -8.14
N VAL A 46 -20.17 8.44 -7.43
CA VAL A 46 -18.88 9.13 -7.62
C VAL A 46 -18.43 9.05 -9.07
N GLU A 47 -18.49 7.87 -9.68
CA GLU A 47 -18.11 7.68 -11.09
C GLU A 47 -19.00 8.52 -12.03
N ALA A 48 -20.31 8.55 -11.82
CA ALA A 48 -21.23 9.30 -12.64
C ALA A 48 -20.99 10.84 -12.54
N ARG A 49 -20.78 11.34 -11.32
CA ARG A 49 -20.46 12.76 -11.10
C ARG A 49 -19.12 13.14 -11.71
N LEU A 50 -18.10 12.32 -11.48
CA LEU A 50 -16.77 12.53 -12.05
C LEU A 50 -16.81 12.52 -13.58
N ARG A 51 -17.59 11.63 -14.19
CA ARG A 51 -17.80 11.58 -15.65
C ARG A 51 -18.40 12.88 -16.16
N THR A 52 -19.51 13.33 -15.55
CA THR A 52 -20.20 14.58 -15.93
C THR A 52 -19.30 15.81 -15.77
N MET A 53 -18.61 15.90 -14.64
CA MET A 53 -17.67 16.99 -14.36
C MET A 53 -16.49 16.96 -15.34
N GLY A 54 -15.95 15.79 -15.61
CA GLY A 54 -14.84 15.59 -16.55
C GLY A 54 -15.21 15.98 -17.98
N ASP A 55 -16.41 15.67 -18.45
CA ASP A 55 -16.89 16.07 -19.79
C ASP A 55 -17.01 17.60 -19.89
N ALA A 56 -17.57 18.24 -18.88
CA ALA A 56 -17.75 19.72 -18.86
C ALA A 56 -16.41 20.45 -18.81
N LEU A 57 -15.50 20.03 -17.92
CA LEU A 57 -14.20 20.70 -17.73
C LEU A 57 -13.23 20.41 -18.89
N ALA A 58 -13.23 19.19 -19.43
CA ALA A 58 -12.44 18.85 -20.61
C ALA A 58 -12.84 19.68 -21.82
N LYS A 59 -14.16 19.77 -22.09
CA LYS A 59 -14.69 20.61 -23.17
C LYS A 59 -14.26 22.06 -23.05
N LYS A 60 -14.36 22.64 -21.84
CA LYS A 60 -13.95 24.02 -21.56
C LYS A 60 -12.46 24.26 -21.87
N ARG A 61 -11.65 23.23 -21.77
CA ARG A 61 -10.18 23.28 -21.99
C ARG A 61 -9.73 22.80 -23.38
N GLY A 62 -10.65 22.42 -24.25
CA GLY A 62 -10.32 21.85 -25.56
C GLY A 62 -9.62 20.48 -25.47
N LEU A 63 -9.83 19.73 -24.37
CA LEU A 63 -9.26 18.42 -24.13
C LEU A 63 -10.28 17.31 -24.32
N SER A 64 -9.83 16.10 -24.60
CA SER A 64 -10.66 14.92 -24.37
C SER A 64 -10.81 14.68 -22.88
N ARG A 65 -11.91 14.04 -22.45
CA ARG A 65 -12.09 13.64 -21.04
C ARG A 65 -10.91 12.79 -20.54
N ARG A 66 -10.41 11.87 -21.36
CA ARG A 66 -9.25 11.01 -21.04
C ARG A 66 -8.01 11.87 -20.77
N ALA A 67 -7.71 12.84 -21.64
CA ALA A 67 -6.59 13.77 -21.44
C ALA A 67 -6.78 14.66 -20.21
N PHE A 68 -8.01 15.10 -19.92
CA PHE A 68 -8.29 15.86 -18.71
C PHE A 68 -7.99 15.05 -17.44
N PHE A 69 -8.36 13.79 -17.39
CA PHE A 69 -8.15 12.94 -16.21
C PHE A 69 -6.69 12.57 -15.96
N THR A 70 -5.77 12.82 -16.90
CA THR A 70 -4.34 12.69 -16.64
C THR A 70 -3.71 13.96 -16.05
N THR A 71 -4.50 15.01 -15.83
CA THR A 71 -4.03 16.29 -15.29
C THR A 71 -4.25 16.38 -13.77
N THR A 72 -3.51 17.28 -13.12
CA THR A 72 -3.69 17.66 -11.71
C THR A 72 -5.12 18.15 -11.43
N ALA A 73 -5.72 18.88 -12.37
CA ALA A 73 -7.11 19.32 -12.27
C ALA A 73 -8.12 18.18 -12.40
N GLY A 74 -7.81 17.15 -13.18
CA GLY A 74 -8.60 15.91 -13.23
C GLY A 74 -8.58 15.17 -11.89
N MET A 75 -7.43 15.13 -11.24
CA MET A 75 -7.30 14.59 -9.88
C MET A 75 -8.14 15.39 -8.86
N ALA A 76 -8.09 16.72 -8.92
CA ALA A 76 -8.92 17.57 -8.06
C ALA A 76 -10.43 17.31 -8.28
N ALA A 77 -10.87 17.17 -9.54
CA ALA A 77 -12.25 16.85 -9.87
C ALA A 77 -12.72 15.52 -9.25
N ALA A 78 -11.84 14.52 -9.16
CA ALA A 78 -12.16 13.25 -8.51
C ALA A 78 -12.47 13.41 -7.02
N PHE A 79 -11.63 14.15 -6.29
CA PHE A 79 -11.87 14.39 -4.86
C PHE A 79 -13.07 15.30 -4.59
N ILE A 80 -13.40 16.23 -5.51
CA ILE A 80 -14.65 16.97 -5.43
C ILE A 80 -15.85 16.02 -5.58
N ALA A 81 -15.82 15.13 -6.58
CA ALA A 81 -16.90 14.15 -6.76
C ALA A 81 -17.05 13.23 -5.54
N MET A 82 -15.94 12.83 -4.91
CA MET A 82 -15.98 12.06 -3.67
C MET A 82 -16.60 12.84 -2.52
N ASN A 83 -16.20 14.11 -2.33
CA ASN A 83 -16.78 14.95 -1.29
C ASN A 83 -18.29 15.19 -1.48
N GLU A 84 -18.75 15.30 -2.72
CA GLU A 84 -20.17 15.48 -3.02
C GLU A 84 -21.04 14.25 -2.70
N VAL A 85 -20.43 13.07 -2.64
CA VAL A 85 -21.14 11.80 -2.35
C VAL A 85 -20.99 11.39 -0.90
N TYR A 86 -19.77 11.45 -0.37
CA TYR A 86 -19.43 10.91 0.96
C TYR A 86 -19.42 11.98 2.08
N GLY A 87 -19.48 13.26 1.72
CA GLY A 87 -19.21 14.37 2.64
C GLY A 87 -17.78 14.89 2.56
N THR A 88 -17.51 16.00 3.20
CA THR A 88 -16.20 16.68 3.11
C THR A 88 -15.14 15.96 3.93
N PHE A 89 -14.38 15.10 3.27
CA PHE A 89 -13.23 14.38 3.82
C PHE A 89 -11.92 14.77 3.16
N PHE A 90 -11.96 15.47 2.03
CA PHE A 90 -10.75 15.82 1.29
C PHE A 90 -10.67 17.34 1.10
N ASP A 91 -9.50 17.91 1.43
CA ASP A 91 -9.16 19.31 1.14
C ASP A 91 -8.95 19.48 -0.37
N VAL A 92 -9.97 20.01 -1.01
CA VAL A 92 -9.96 20.31 -2.44
C VAL A 92 -10.89 21.49 -2.74
N SER A 93 -10.41 22.46 -3.51
CA SER A 93 -11.20 23.59 -3.96
C SER A 93 -11.76 23.37 -5.37
N ARG A 94 -12.91 23.99 -5.66
CA ARG A 94 -13.44 24.02 -7.03
C ARG A 94 -12.49 24.73 -8.01
N ALA A 95 -11.71 25.70 -7.52
CA ALA A 95 -10.72 26.40 -8.32
C ALA A 95 -9.66 25.44 -8.87
N GLU A 96 -9.18 24.48 -8.07
CA GLU A 96 -8.22 23.48 -8.53
C GLU A 96 -8.73 22.66 -9.74
N ALA A 97 -10.01 22.28 -9.77
CA ALA A 97 -10.57 21.55 -10.91
C ALA A 97 -10.85 22.45 -12.13
N GLN A 98 -11.18 23.73 -11.90
CA GLN A 98 -11.58 24.66 -12.94
C GLN A 98 -10.43 25.46 -13.55
N ASP A 99 -9.39 25.72 -12.78
CA ASP A 99 -8.22 26.49 -13.16
C ASP A 99 -6.97 25.58 -13.18
N ARG A 100 -6.32 25.53 -14.34
CA ARG A 100 -5.10 24.77 -14.53
C ARG A 100 -3.97 25.31 -13.65
N ASP A 101 -3.83 26.64 -13.59
CA ASP A 101 -2.73 27.27 -12.88
C ASP A 101 -2.83 27.02 -11.37
N ALA A 102 -4.05 26.97 -10.81
CA ALA A 102 -4.28 26.63 -9.41
C ALA A 102 -3.91 25.17 -9.12
N ALA A 103 -4.29 24.23 -10.00
CA ALA A 103 -3.95 22.82 -9.85
C ALA A 103 -2.43 22.59 -9.98
N ASP A 104 -1.80 23.20 -10.98
CA ASP A 104 -0.36 23.08 -11.23
C ASP A 104 0.46 23.76 -10.11
N ALA A 105 -0.02 24.86 -9.54
CA ALA A 105 0.61 25.53 -8.40
C ALA A 105 0.65 24.62 -7.17
N ARG A 106 -0.46 23.91 -6.84
CA ARG A 106 -0.49 22.93 -5.75
C ARG A 106 0.49 21.77 -6.00
N ALA A 107 0.46 21.19 -7.19
CA ALA A 107 1.36 20.09 -7.55
C ALA A 107 2.82 20.52 -7.45
N LYS A 108 3.17 21.72 -7.92
CA LYS A 108 4.51 22.30 -7.82
C LYS A 108 4.95 22.53 -6.38
N ALA A 109 4.07 23.03 -5.52
CA ALA A 109 4.34 23.26 -4.11
C ALA A 109 4.68 21.94 -3.39
N LEU A 110 4.02 20.83 -3.75
CA LEU A 110 4.18 19.51 -3.14
C LEU A 110 5.23 18.62 -3.84
N ALA A 111 5.78 19.02 -4.98
CA ALA A 111 6.73 18.20 -5.76
C ALA A 111 8.02 17.85 -4.98
N GLY A 112 8.43 18.72 -4.05
CA GLY A 112 9.58 18.52 -3.18
C GLY A 112 9.31 17.68 -1.94
N GLN A 113 8.07 17.25 -1.68
CA GLN A 113 7.72 16.45 -0.52
C GLN A 113 8.47 15.11 -0.54
N PHE A 114 9.10 14.77 0.58
CA PHE A 114 9.81 13.50 0.70
C PHE A 114 8.82 12.38 1.00
N ILE A 115 8.70 11.45 0.06
CA ILE A 115 7.79 10.30 0.17
C ILE A 115 8.61 9.04 0.07
N MET A 116 8.53 8.22 1.11
CA MET A 116 9.20 6.94 1.23
C MET A 116 8.15 5.86 1.46
N ASP A 117 7.98 5.00 0.45
CA ASP A 117 7.00 3.92 0.46
C ASP A 117 7.65 2.65 1.03
N THR A 118 7.21 2.22 2.21
CA THR A 118 7.78 1.06 2.90
C THR A 118 7.18 -0.26 2.47
N HIS A 119 6.16 -0.24 1.62
CA HIS A 119 5.41 -1.43 1.32
C HIS A 119 5.14 -1.54 -0.17
N THR A 120 6.12 -2.11 -0.89
CA THR A 120 6.02 -2.29 -2.34
C THR A 120 6.43 -3.68 -2.76
N HIS A 121 5.79 -4.19 -3.80
CA HIS A 121 5.95 -5.55 -4.29
C HIS A 121 6.05 -5.62 -5.80
N PHE A 122 6.77 -6.62 -6.29
CA PHE A 122 6.66 -7.14 -7.65
C PHE A 122 6.95 -8.64 -7.63
N LEU A 123 6.64 -9.34 -8.72
CA LEU A 123 6.84 -10.77 -8.85
C LEU A 123 8.07 -11.09 -9.68
N ARG A 124 8.76 -12.16 -9.31
CA ARG A 124 9.84 -12.76 -10.10
C ARG A 124 9.34 -13.18 -11.49
N ASP A 125 10.22 -13.16 -12.49
CA ASP A 125 9.85 -13.43 -13.87
C ASP A 125 9.36 -14.86 -14.11
N ASP A 126 9.94 -15.82 -13.40
CA ASP A 126 9.61 -17.24 -13.47
C ASP A 126 8.57 -17.68 -12.44
N THR A 127 7.77 -16.76 -11.94
CA THR A 127 6.73 -17.04 -10.93
C THR A 127 5.76 -18.13 -11.40
N ARG A 128 5.40 -19.00 -10.46
CA ARG A 128 4.38 -20.03 -10.65
C ARG A 128 3.08 -19.73 -9.87
N HIS A 129 2.85 -18.47 -9.48
CA HIS A 129 1.67 -18.08 -8.71
C HIS A 129 0.36 -18.38 -9.43
N THR A 130 0.07 -19.66 -9.61
CA THR A 130 -1.18 -20.14 -10.20
C THR A 130 -2.40 -19.72 -9.37
N GLY A 131 -2.21 -19.42 -8.09
CA GLY A 131 -3.24 -18.87 -7.20
C GLY A 131 -3.76 -17.54 -7.70
N PHE A 132 -2.88 -16.59 -8.00
CA PHE A 132 -3.24 -15.26 -8.52
C PHE A 132 -3.91 -15.37 -9.89
N VAL A 133 -3.34 -16.16 -10.79
CA VAL A 133 -3.94 -16.41 -12.12
C VAL A 133 -5.36 -16.98 -11.98
N ARG A 134 -5.54 -18.01 -11.13
CA ARG A 134 -6.88 -18.59 -10.89
C ARG A 134 -7.86 -17.58 -10.29
N GLN A 135 -7.38 -16.68 -9.42
CA GLN A 135 -8.22 -15.64 -8.85
C GLN A 135 -8.69 -14.65 -9.94
N ARG A 136 -7.79 -14.20 -10.82
CA ARG A 136 -8.12 -13.35 -11.98
C ARG A 136 -9.10 -14.03 -12.93
N GLU A 137 -8.90 -15.30 -13.24
CA GLU A 137 -9.82 -16.08 -14.07
C GLU A 137 -11.19 -16.29 -13.42
N ALA A 138 -11.23 -16.44 -12.08
CA ALA A 138 -12.46 -16.61 -11.35
C ALA A 138 -13.39 -15.39 -11.47
N VAL A 139 -12.86 -14.19 -11.58
CA VAL A 139 -13.64 -12.95 -11.82
C VAL A 139 -14.46 -13.07 -13.11
N GLY A 140 -13.86 -13.63 -14.18
CA GLY A 140 -14.56 -13.90 -15.42
C GLY A 140 -15.62 -15.00 -15.27
N ARG A 141 -15.26 -16.12 -14.64
CA ARG A 141 -16.17 -17.27 -14.44
C ARG A 141 -17.37 -16.92 -13.56
N GLN A 142 -17.21 -16.07 -12.58
CA GLN A 142 -18.29 -15.61 -11.69
C GLN A 142 -19.16 -14.51 -12.31
N GLY A 143 -18.84 -14.06 -13.52
CA GLY A 143 -19.56 -12.98 -14.18
C GLY A 143 -19.30 -11.59 -13.62
N TRP A 144 -18.36 -11.43 -12.71
CA TRP A 144 -17.99 -10.11 -12.17
C TRP A 144 -17.37 -9.21 -13.25
N ASN A 145 -16.56 -9.79 -14.12
CA ASN A 145 -16.17 -9.17 -15.38
C ASN A 145 -16.33 -10.18 -16.52
N PRO A 146 -17.48 -10.18 -17.21
CA PRO A 146 -17.77 -11.14 -18.29
C PRO A 146 -16.75 -11.12 -19.45
N LYS A 147 -16.02 -10.00 -19.62
CA LYS A 147 -15.01 -9.88 -20.68
C LYS A 147 -13.75 -10.70 -20.41
N LEU A 148 -13.53 -11.14 -19.18
CA LEU A 148 -12.46 -12.05 -18.81
C LEU A 148 -12.86 -13.53 -18.95
N ALA A 149 -14.13 -13.83 -19.16
CA ALA A 149 -14.60 -15.21 -19.27
C ALA A 149 -13.87 -15.94 -20.42
N GLY A 150 -13.24 -17.08 -20.09
CA GLY A 150 -12.50 -17.90 -21.03
C GLY A 150 -11.20 -17.29 -21.57
N LYS A 151 -10.73 -16.16 -21.03
CA LYS A 151 -9.45 -15.55 -21.41
C LYS A 151 -8.36 -15.96 -20.45
N PRO A 152 -7.22 -16.46 -20.96
CA PRO A 152 -6.04 -16.68 -20.13
C PRO A 152 -5.59 -15.37 -19.46
N GLN A 153 -5.22 -15.46 -18.18
CA GLN A 153 -4.68 -14.35 -17.43
C GLN A 153 -3.17 -14.50 -17.25
N THR A 154 -2.45 -13.38 -17.20
CA THR A 154 -1.02 -13.31 -16.93
C THR A 154 -0.75 -12.46 -15.70
N LEU A 155 0.50 -12.43 -15.25
CA LEU A 155 0.96 -11.61 -14.13
C LEU A 155 2.03 -10.59 -14.60
N ASP A 156 2.08 -10.29 -15.91
CA ASP A 156 3.14 -9.46 -16.47
C ASP A 156 3.07 -8.00 -15.99
N ASP A 157 1.88 -7.54 -15.66
CA ASP A 157 1.64 -6.24 -15.01
C ASP A 157 2.22 -6.13 -13.60
N LEU A 158 2.56 -7.26 -12.97
CA LEU A 158 3.16 -7.33 -11.63
C LEU A 158 4.68 -7.55 -11.66
N LYS A 159 5.33 -7.37 -12.82
CA LYS A 159 6.76 -7.58 -13.00
C LYS A 159 7.59 -6.30 -12.77
N PHE A 160 8.92 -6.50 -12.71
CA PHE A 160 9.89 -5.46 -12.36
C PHE A 160 9.80 -4.19 -13.23
N ASP A 161 9.65 -4.31 -14.54
CA ASP A 161 9.60 -3.13 -15.42
C ASP A 161 8.37 -2.26 -15.13
N ASN A 162 7.20 -2.88 -14.89
CA ASN A 162 6.01 -2.15 -14.51
C ASN A 162 6.15 -1.58 -13.09
N TYR A 163 6.78 -2.31 -12.15
CA TYR A 163 7.08 -1.81 -10.82
C TYR A 163 7.88 -0.50 -10.88
N VAL A 164 8.94 -0.46 -11.69
CA VAL A 164 9.76 0.75 -11.81
C VAL A 164 8.94 1.92 -12.38
N LYS A 165 8.11 1.64 -13.37
CA LYS A 165 7.22 2.63 -13.96
C LYS A 165 6.23 3.19 -12.94
N GLU A 166 5.45 2.34 -12.29
CA GLU A 166 4.36 2.75 -11.40
C GLU A 166 4.89 3.44 -10.13
N ILE A 167 5.96 2.91 -9.53
CA ILE A 167 6.48 3.43 -8.27
C ILE A 167 7.27 4.72 -8.49
N TYR A 168 8.15 4.79 -9.49
CA TYR A 168 9.10 5.89 -9.59
C TYR A 168 8.75 6.93 -10.64
N PHE A 169 8.12 6.53 -11.75
CA PHE A 169 7.83 7.46 -12.84
C PHE A 169 6.42 8.01 -12.79
N ASP A 170 5.45 7.20 -12.44
CA ASP A 170 4.04 7.59 -12.39
C ASP A 170 3.60 8.12 -11.01
N SER A 171 4.49 8.12 -10.01
CA SER A 171 4.18 8.63 -8.68
C SER A 171 5.24 9.59 -8.13
N ASP A 172 4.91 10.28 -7.04
CA ASP A 172 5.82 11.17 -6.32
C ASP A 172 6.74 10.42 -5.33
N THR A 173 6.71 9.09 -5.31
CA THR A 173 7.59 8.27 -4.47
C THR A 173 9.06 8.56 -4.79
N LYS A 174 9.84 8.86 -3.76
CA LYS A 174 11.28 9.16 -3.86
C LYS A 174 12.15 7.97 -3.52
N VAL A 175 11.68 7.16 -2.59
CA VAL A 175 12.36 5.94 -2.12
C VAL A 175 11.29 4.86 -1.91
N ALA A 176 11.59 3.63 -2.29
CA ALA A 176 10.70 2.50 -2.05
C ALA A 176 11.44 1.34 -1.39
N LEU A 177 10.74 0.60 -0.53
CA LEU A 177 11.24 -0.58 0.14
C LEU A 177 10.61 -1.82 -0.49
N ILE A 178 11.43 -2.62 -1.16
CA ILE A 178 11.02 -3.85 -1.85
C ILE A 178 10.73 -4.93 -0.81
N SER A 179 9.58 -5.55 -0.93
CA SER A 179 9.13 -6.63 -0.07
C SER A 179 8.80 -7.88 -0.88
N GLY A 180 9.32 -9.03 -0.46
CA GLY A 180 8.86 -10.34 -0.93
C GLY A 180 7.72 -10.87 -0.07
N ALA A 181 7.28 -12.10 -0.36
CA ALA A 181 6.45 -12.91 0.52
C ALA A 181 6.92 -14.37 0.43
N PRO A 182 6.90 -15.09 1.57
CA PRO A 182 7.34 -16.47 1.61
C PRO A 182 6.28 -17.42 1.08
N SER A 183 6.72 -18.62 0.70
CA SER A 183 5.87 -19.79 0.55
C SER A 183 6.58 -21.01 1.14
N ASP A 184 5.82 -22.03 1.53
CA ASP A 184 6.35 -23.35 1.86
C ASP A 184 6.90 -24.06 0.60
N ILE A 185 6.61 -23.51 -0.58
CA ILE A 185 7.11 -23.94 -1.88
C ILE A 185 8.07 -22.86 -2.39
N PRO A 186 9.39 -23.14 -2.49
CA PRO A 186 10.39 -22.11 -2.85
C PRO A 186 10.12 -21.38 -4.18
N GLN A 187 9.51 -22.07 -5.16
CA GLN A 187 9.18 -21.51 -6.47
C GLN A 187 8.04 -20.50 -6.42
N ASP A 188 7.28 -20.48 -5.32
CA ASP A 188 6.12 -19.64 -5.15
C ASP A 188 6.42 -18.39 -4.28
N TRP A 189 7.65 -18.20 -3.85
CA TRP A 189 8.05 -16.90 -3.27
C TRP A 189 7.86 -15.79 -4.29
N PHE A 190 7.35 -14.65 -3.86
CA PHE A 190 7.23 -13.46 -4.75
C PHE A 190 8.59 -13.09 -5.32
N LEU A 191 9.58 -12.95 -4.45
CA LEU A 191 10.99 -12.76 -4.73
C LEU A 191 11.80 -13.60 -3.74
N THR A 192 12.91 -14.15 -4.17
CA THR A 192 13.92 -14.59 -3.20
C THR A 192 14.61 -13.38 -2.58
N ASN A 193 15.29 -13.57 -1.44
CA ASN A 193 16.00 -12.47 -0.79
C ASN A 193 17.14 -11.94 -1.69
N GLU A 194 17.81 -12.81 -2.44
CA GLU A 194 18.82 -12.42 -3.43
C GLU A 194 18.23 -11.56 -4.54
N MET A 195 17.07 -11.95 -5.11
CA MET A 195 16.39 -11.17 -6.14
C MET A 195 15.99 -9.78 -5.65
N ALA A 196 15.51 -9.67 -4.41
CA ALA A 196 15.17 -8.39 -3.81
C ALA A 196 16.40 -7.48 -3.65
N MET A 197 17.55 -8.05 -3.21
CA MET A 197 18.80 -7.30 -3.07
C MET A 197 19.39 -6.90 -4.43
N ASP A 198 19.31 -7.75 -5.44
CA ASP A 198 19.74 -7.45 -6.80
C ASP A 198 18.90 -6.34 -7.43
N ALA A 199 17.58 -6.37 -7.21
CA ALA A 199 16.69 -5.30 -7.64
C ALA A 199 17.01 -3.97 -6.95
N ARG A 200 17.23 -3.98 -5.61
CA ARG A 200 17.71 -2.81 -4.86
C ARG A 200 18.99 -2.23 -5.46
N LYS A 201 19.98 -3.09 -5.68
CA LYS A 201 21.25 -2.67 -6.28
C LYS A 201 21.06 -2.07 -7.66
N THR A 202 20.30 -2.74 -8.52
CA THR A 202 20.01 -2.30 -9.89
C THR A 202 19.35 -0.91 -9.90
N LEU A 203 18.37 -0.68 -9.04
CA LEU A 203 17.68 0.61 -8.95
C LEU A 203 18.59 1.71 -8.41
N ASN A 204 19.37 1.44 -7.37
CA ASN A 204 20.28 2.41 -6.80
C ASN A 204 21.41 2.80 -7.76
N ASP A 205 21.99 1.82 -8.45
CA ASP A 205 23.02 2.08 -9.50
C ASP A 205 22.42 2.88 -10.65
N ARG A 206 21.20 2.59 -11.05
CA ARG A 206 20.53 3.25 -12.16
C ARG A 206 20.10 4.68 -11.85
N PHE A 207 19.52 4.89 -10.69
CA PHE A 207 19.01 6.19 -10.26
C PHE A 207 20.11 7.10 -9.66
N GLY A 208 21.27 6.53 -9.31
CA GLY A 208 22.42 7.28 -8.83
C GLY A 208 22.29 7.73 -7.37
N GLY A 209 21.66 6.93 -6.53
CA GLY A 209 21.51 7.22 -5.10
C GLY A 209 20.71 6.12 -4.39
N ARG A 210 20.53 6.21 -3.07
CA ARG A 210 19.73 5.27 -2.28
C ARG A 210 18.24 5.52 -2.54
N ARG A 211 17.72 5.02 -3.67
CA ARG A 211 16.32 5.15 -4.08
C ARG A 211 15.50 3.89 -3.81
N SER A 212 16.17 2.78 -3.54
CA SER A 212 15.53 1.52 -3.20
C SER A 212 16.21 0.91 -1.99
N MET A 213 15.39 0.30 -1.14
CA MET A 213 15.76 -0.57 -0.04
C MET A 213 15.07 -1.92 -0.23
N ALA A 214 15.47 -2.93 0.54
CA ALA A 214 14.85 -4.25 0.43
C ALA A 214 14.84 -4.99 1.78
N HIS A 215 13.73 -5.69 2.05
CA HIS A 215 13.65 -6.67 3.12
C HIS A 215 14.35 -7.97 2.75
N ALA A 216 14.89 -8.67 3.75
CA ALA A 216 14.99 -10.11 3.71
C ALA A 216 13.75 -10.72 4.38
N ILE A 217 13.17 -11.73 3.77
CA ILE A 217 12.05 -12.48 4.32
C ILE A 217 12.61 -13.58 5.23
N PHE A 218 12.10 -13.65 6.46
CA PHE A 218 12.44 -14.73 7.39
C PHE A 218 11.21 -15.62 7.65
N THR A 219 11.48 -16.90 7.87
CA THR A 219 10.45 -17.96 7.88
C THR A 219 10.58 -18.84 9.11
N PRO A 220 10.21 -18.33 10.32
CA PRO A 220 10.34 -19.07 11.56
C PRO A 220 9.73 -20.46 11.51
N GLY A 221 10.47 -21.44 12.01
CA GLY A 221 10.04 -22.83 12.06
C GLY A 221 10.30 -23.65 10.77
N GLN A 222 10.55 -23.00 9.63
CA GLN A 222 10.93 -23.74 8.43
C GLN A 222 12.35 -24.35 8.57
N PRO A 223 12.63 -25.54 8.02
CA PRO A 223 13.97 -26.13 8.08
C PRO A 223 15.04 -25.18 7.55
N GLY A 224 16.14 -25.02 8.32
CA GLY A 224 17.29 -24.19 7.93
C GLY A 224 17.04 -22.68 7.88
N TRP A 225 15.94 -22.18 8.45
CA TRP A 225 15.61 -20.75 8.38
C TRP A 225 16.60 -19.86 9.13
N MET A 226 17.16 -20.34 10.26
CA MET A 226 18.09 -19.55 11.05
C MET A 226 19.46 -19.45 10.38
N GLU A 227 19.91 -20.52 9.73
CA GLU A 227 21.14 -20.54 8.92
C GLU A 227 20.99 -19.63 7.67
N ARG A 228 19.76 -19.53 7.12
CA ARG A 228 19.49 -18.55 6.07
C ARG A 228 19.63 -17.14 6.59
N VAL A 229 19.07 -16.82 7.74
CA VAL A 229 19.21 -15.50 8.38
C VAL A 229 20.68 -15.12 8.58
N ASP A 230 21.53 -16.07 9.05
CA ASP A 230 22.95 -15.80 9.22
C ASP A 230 23.62 -15.40 7.90
N ARG A 231 23.34 -16.14 6.81
CA ARG A 231 23.87 -15.79 5.48
C ARG A 231 23.33 -14.48 4.95
N GLU A 232 22.04 -14.22 5.14
CA GLU A 232 21.41 -12.99 4.70
C GLU A 232 22.01 -11.75 5.38
N ILE A 233 22.26 -11.83 6.68
CA ILE A 233 22.94 -10.76 7.43
C ILE A 233 24.36 -10.55 6.90
N ALA A 234 25.12 -11.64 6.71
CA ALA A 234 26.52 -11.58 6.31
C ALA A 234 26.70 -11.11 4.86
N ASP A 235 25.97 -11.71 3.93
CA ASP A 235 26.22 -11.62 2.50
C ASP A 235 25.31 -10.60 1.80
N LEU A 236 24.01 -10.62 2.11
CA LEU A 236 23.01 -9.80 1.43
C LEU A 236 22.82 -8.41 2.04
N LYS A 237 23.07 -8.27 3.33
CA LYS A 237 22.98 -6.99 4.08
C LYS A 237 21.64 -6.30 3.81
N PRO A 238 20.50 -6.91 4.19
CA PRO A 238 19.19 -6.33 4.00
C PRO A 238 19.03 -5.05 4.82
N ASP A 239 18.12 -4.17 4.41
CA ASP A 239 17.81 -2.97 5.18
C ASP A 239 16.96 -3.28 6.43
N SER A 240 16.22 -4.39 6.39
CA SER A 240 15.38 -4.91 7.48
C SER A 240 14.89 -6.33 7.16
N PHE A 241 14.18 -6.94 8.12
CA PHE A 241 13.56 -8.24 7.92
C PHE A 241 12.03 -8.14 7.94
N LYS A 242 11.36 -8.94 7.08
CA LYS A 242 9.90 -9.05 7.05
C LYS A 242 9.46 -10.50 7.23
N GLY A 243 8.44 -10.69 8.08
CA GLY A 243 7.83 -11.98 8.35
C GLY A 243 6.32 -11.98 8.22
N TYR A 244 5.76 -13.17 8.02
CA TYR A 244 4.33 -13.43 7.90
C TYR A 244 3.92 -14.44 8.97
N THR A 245 3.21 -13.97 10.00
CA THR A 245 2.90 -14.78 11.18
C THR A 245 1.94 -15.93 10.90
N ILE A 246 1.08 -15.81 9.89
CA ILE A 246 0.21 -16.91 9.44
C ILE A 246 0.95 -17.96 8.59
N GLY A 247 2.26 -17.77 8.34
CA GLY A 247 3.08 -18.64 7.47
C GLY A 247 2.88 -18.33 6.00
N ASP A 248 2.72 -19.38 5.19
CA ASP A 248 2.46 -19.25 3.75
C ASP A 248 1.09 -18.63 3.48
N ASN A 249 1.07 -17.41 2.90
CA ASN A 249 -0.16 -16.74 2.52
C ASN A 249 -0.55 -17.00 1.05
N THR A 250 0.24 -17.74 0.31
CA THR A 250 0.02 -18.05 -1.11
C THR A 250 -0.68 -19.40 -1.31
N HIS A 251 -0.41 -20.33 -0.39
CA HIS A 251 -0.95 -21.70 -0.39
C HIS A 251 -1.54 -22.04 0.97
N LYS A 252 -2.76 -21.61 1.22
CA LYS A 252 -3.44 -21.79 2.51
C LYS A 252 -3.49 -23.25 3.01
N ALA A 253 -3.56 -24.21 2.10
CA ALA A 253 -3.54 -25.62 2.43
C ALA A 253 -2.16 -26.11 2.90
N THR A 254 -1.11 -25.34 2.68
CA THR A 254 0.28 -25.69 3.00
C THR A 254 0.90 -24.84 4.09
N SER A 255 0.16 -23.90 4.68
CA SER A 255 0.63 -23.09 5.82
C SER A 255 0.94 -24.00 7.03
N ARG A 256 2.20 -24.45 7.13
CA ARG A 256 2.65 -25.40 8.15
C ARG A 256 3.41 -24.77 9.28
N TYR A 257 3.86 -23.53 9.09
CA TYR A 257 4.77 -22.85 10.01
C TYR A 257 4.22 -21.48 10.44
N PRO A 258 2.98 -21.43 10.99
CA PRO A 258 2.51 -20.19 11.63
C PRO A 258 3.32 -19.98 12.91
N TRP A 259 3.59 -18.72 13.24
CA TRP A 259 4.44 -18.38 14.37
C TRP A 259 3.94 -17.11 15.08
N ARG A 260 4.39 -16.90 16.31
CA ARG A 260 4.02 -15.74 17.12
C ARG A 260 5.23 -14.86 17.38
N LEU A 261 4.99 -13.55 17.48
CA LEU A 261 6.02 -12.57 17.83
C LEU A 261 6.62 -12.80 19.22
N ASP A 262 5.84 -13.33 20.13
CA ASP A 262 6.23 -13.60 21.52
C ASP A 262 6.72 -15.03 21.79
N ASP A 263 7.02 -15.80 20.75
CA ASP A 263 7.57 -17.15 20.90
C ASP A 263 9.05 -17.11 21.29
N GLU A 264 9.31 -17.32 22.59
CA GLU A 264 10.66 -17.26 23.15
C GLU A 264 11.62 -18.33 22.60
N LYS A 265 11.10 -19.46 22.16
CA LYS A 265 11.92 -20.56 21.65
C LYS A 265 12.24 -20.44 20.18
N VAL A 266 11.28 -19.95 19.39
CA VAL A 266 11.41 -19.89 17.93
C VAL A 266 11.99 -18.54 17.50
N VAL A 267 11.42 -17.41 17.94
CA VAL A 267 11.74 -16.10 17.35
C VAL A 267 12.73 -15.29 18.19
N TYR A 268 12.79 -15.45 19.51
CA TYR A 268 13.71 -14.64 20.33
C TYR A 268 15.19 -14.85 19.97
N PRO A 269 15.67 -16.05 19.63
CA PRO A 269 17.05 -16.22 19.13
C PRO A 269 17.34 -15.41 17.84
N PHE A 270 16.33 -15.22 17.00
CA PHE A 270 16.43 -14.36 15.81
C PHE A 270 16.52 -12.87 16.22
N TYR A 271 15.70 -12.43 17.16
CA TYR A 271 15.77 -11.05 17.65
C TYR A 271 17.14 -10.71 18.27
N GLU A 272 17.74 -11.64 19.00
CA GLU A 272 19.12 -11.49 19.49
C GLU A 272 20.12 -11.26 18.36
N LYS A 273 20.01 -12.04 17.26
CA LYS A 273 20.88 -11.88 16.09
C LYS A 273 20.67 -10.50 15.43
N LEU A 274 19.44 -10.05 15.30
CA LEU A 274 19.12 -8.74 14.71
C LEU A 274 19.73 -7.60 15.54
N VAL A 275 19.56 -7.62 16.86
CA VAL A 275 20.14 -6.61 17.76
C VAL A 275 21.68 -6.62 17.64
N LYS A 276 22.31 -7.79 17.62
CA LYS A 276 23.78 -7.92 17.45
C LYS A 276 24.25 -7.38 16.09
N ALA A 277 23.44 -7.53 15.05
CA ALA A 277 23.74 -7.05 13.71
C ALA A 277 23.38 -5.57 13.48
N GLY A 278 22.73 -4.90 14.46
CA GLY A 278 22.23 -3.54 14.29
C GLY A 278 21.03 -3.40 13.34
N LEU A 279 20.34 -4.51 13.04
CA LEU A 279 19.17 -4.56 12.16
C LEU A 279 17.90 -4.50 13.02
N VAL A 280 17.51 -3.33 13.45
CA VAL A 280 16.51 -3.14 14.50
C VAL A 280 15.06 -3.08 14.00
N ASN A 281 14.83 -3.04 12.70
CA ASN A 281 13.48 -2.95 12.13
C ASN A 281 12.95 -4.33 11.75
N VAL A 282 11.87 -4.76 12.40
CA VAL A 282 11.18 -6.03 12.18
C VAL A 282 9.80 -5.73 11.64
N CYS A 283 9.59 -6.02 10.35
CA CYS A 283 8.36 -5.75 9.63
C CYS A 283 7.49 -7.00 9.63
N ILE A 284 6.22 -6.87 10.00
CA ILE A 284 5.35 -8.03 10.23
C ILE A 284 4.02 -7.85 9.52
N HIS A 285 3.71 -8.75 8.60
CA HIS A 285 2.37 -8.87 8.03
C HIS A 285 1.39 -9.34 9.10
N LYS A 286 0.41 -8.50 9.40
CA LYS A 286 -0.72 -8.79 10.30
C LYS A 286 -2.00 -8.21 9.71
N GLY A 287 -3.12 -8.83 10.00
CA GLY A 287 -4.41 -8.41 9.42
C GLY A 287 -4.66 -8.98 8.03
N LEU A 288 -5.48 -8.29 7.23
CA LEU A 288 -6.05 -8.73 5.94
C LEU A 288 -6.60 -10.16 5.94
N PHE A 289 -6.94 -10.65 7.13
CA PHE A 289 -7.45 -11.99 7.38
C PHE A 289 -8.96 -12.00 7.21
N SER A 290 -9.43 -12.51 6.07
CA SER A 290 -10.86 -12.49 5.75
C SER A 290 -11.64 -13.55 6.53
N PRO A 291 -12.94 -13.34 6.81
CA PRO A 291 -13.79 -14.35 7.45
C PRO A 291 -13.86 -15.68 6.69
N SER A 292 -13.68 -15.67 5.37
CA SER A 292 -13.61 -16.90 4.58
C SER A 292 -12.32 -17.68 4.85
N ILE A 293 -11.20 -16.99 5.08
CA ILE A 293 -9.95 -17.62 5.51
C ILE A 293 -10.10 -18.16 6.92
N GLU A 294 -10.67 -17.38 7.82
CA GLU A 294 -10.95 -17.82 9.20
C GLU A 294 -11.83 -19.07 9.25
N GLN A 295 -12.91 -19.10 8.47
CA GLN A 295 -13.78 -20.26 8.39
C GLN A 295 -13.05 -21.51 7.86
N GLN A 296 -12.17 -21.33 6.88
CA GLN A 296 -11.43 -22.44 6.29
C GLN A 296 -10.25 -22.89 7.15
N PHE A 297 -9.60 -21.95 7.86
CA PHE A 297 -8.40 -22.17 8.66
C PHE A 297 -8.49 -21.49 10.03
N PRO A 298 -9.45 -21.88 10.89
CA PRO A 298 -9.68 -21.22 12.18
C PRO A 298 -8.46 -21.26 13.10
N HIS A 299 -7.58 -22.24 12.95
CA HIS A 299 -6.36 -22.37 13.72
C HIS A 299 -5.33 -21.27 13.42
N LEU A 300 -5.44 -20.54 12.30
CA LEU A 300 -4.53 -19.45 11.95
C LEU A 300 -4.93 -18.10 12.58
N LEU A 301 -6.15 -17.95 13.07
CA LEU A 301 -6.63 -16.72 13.67
C LEU A 301 -5.71 -16.17 14.79
N PRO A 302 -5.18 -16.99 15.72
CA PRO A 302 -4.30 -16.50 16.78
C PRO A 302 -2.95 -15.93 16.29
N TYR A 303 -2.62 -16.12 15.02
CA TYR A 303 -1.40 -15.61 14.39
C TYR A 303 -1.65 -14.36 13.55
N ALA A 304 -2.90 -14.10 13.18
CA ALA A 304 -3.28 -12.98 12.31
C ALA A 304 -3.49 -11.65 13.06
N ASP A 305 -3.85 -11.69 14.32
CA ASP A 305 -4.12 -10.52 15.17
C ASP A 305 -2.86 -10.01 15.91
N VAL A 306 -3.01 -9.01 16.79
CA VAL A 306 -1.91 -8.33 17.48
C VAL A 306 -1.71 -8.75 18.94
N ARG A 307 -2.33 -9.84 19.40
CA ARG A 307 -2.26 -10.27 20.82
C ARG A 307 -0.85 -10.67 21.27
N ASP A 308 0.01 -11.07 20.34
CA ASP A 308 1.40 -11.45 20.59
C ASP A 308 2.39 -10.26 20.57
N LEU A 309 1.96 -9.12 20.02
CA LEU A 309 2.84 -7.98 19.80
C LEU A 309 3.28 -7.29 21.09
N GLY A 310 2.33 -7.14 22.02
CA GLY A 310 2.59 -6.36 23.25
C GLY A 310 3.72 -6.95 24.11
N LYS A 311 3.73 -8.28 24.27
CA LYS A 311 4.80 -8.97 24.99
C LYS A 311 6.13 -8.85 24.25
N ALA A 312 6.14 -9.12 22.94
CA ALA A 312 7.35 -9.00 22.13
C ALA A 312 7.96 -7.59 22.19
N ALA A 313 7.13 -6.55 22.04
CA ALA A 313 7.58 -5.16 22.11
C ALA A 313 8.18 -4.77 23.48
N LYS A 314 7.61 -5.32 24.57
CA LYS A 314 8.10 -5.09 25.92
C LYS A 314 9.42 -5.81 26.18
N ASP A 315 9.54 -7.06 25.74
CA ASP A 315 10.72 -7.89 25.96
C ASP A 315 11.91 -7.43 25.10
N TRP A 316 11.62 -6.81 23.94
CA TRP A 316 12.63 -6.36 22.96
C TRP A 316 12.52 -4.86 22.66
N PRO A 317 12.79 -3.97 23.66
CA PRO A 317 12.68 -2.51 23.47
C PRO A 317 13.71 -1.95 22.47
N GLN A 318 14.75 -2.72 22.10
CA GLN A 318 15.76 -2.35 21.10
C GLN A 318 15.27 -2.54 19.67
N LEU A 319 14.21 -3.33 19.45
CA LEU A 319 13.65 -3.60 18.13
C LEU A 319 12.44 -2.70 17.87
N ASN A 320 12.25 -2.28 16.64
CA ASN A 320 11.06 -1.62 16.16
C ASN A 320 10.15 -2.65 15.48
N PHE A 321 8.95 -2.82 15.97
CA PHE A 321 7.94 -3.70 15.39
C PHE A 321 7.02 -2.90 14.48
N ILE A 322 7.16 -3.09 13.18
CA ILE A 322 6.42 -2.37 12.15
C ILE A 322 5.32 -3.31 11.65
N ILE A 323 4.08 -3.00 12.01
CA ILE A 323 2.93 -3.85 11.73
C ILE A 323 2.31 -3.42 10.40
N TYR A 324 2.52 -4.26 9.40
CA TYR A 324 2.01 -4.03 8.05
C TYR A 324 0.51 -4.16 8.03
N HIS A 325 -0.14 -3.34 7.20
CA HIS A 325 -1.60 -3.15 7.13
C HIS A 325 -2.22 -2.66 8.46
N SER A 326 -1.39 -2.19 9.42
CA SER A 326 -1.82 -1.86 10.78
C SER A 326 -2.79 -2.89 11.38
N ALA A 327 -2.59 -4.15 11.01
CA ALA A 327 -3.42 -5.30 11.39
C ALA A 327 -4.91 -5.16 11.00
N TYR A 328 -5.27 -4.40 9.97
CA TYR A 328 -6.66 -4.21 9.56
C TYR A 328 -7.35 -5.54 9.23
N ARG A 329 -8.43 -5.86 9.96
CA ARG A 329 -9.23 -7.05 9.72
C ARG A 329 -10.22 -6.82 8.58
N LEU A 330 -10.28 -7.73 7.62
CA LEU A 330 -11.31 -7.71 6.59
C LEU A 330 -12.64 -8.24 7.15
N HIS A 331 -13.73 -7.59 6.79
CA HIS A 331 -15.09 -7.99 7.13
C HIS A 331 -15.71 -8.89 6.05
N PRO A 332 -16.83 -9.58 6.33
CA PRO A 332 -17.51 -10.40 5.33
C PRO A 332 -17.76 -9.64 4.02
N GLY A 333 -17.45 -10.26 2.88
CA GLY A 333 -17.53 -9.63 1.57
C GLY A 333 -16.55 -8.46 1.36
N ASN A 334 -15.51 -8.37 2.18
CA ASN A 334 -14.54 -7.26 2.20
C ASN A 334 -15.21 -5.89 2.38
N SER A 335 -16.32 -5.85 3.12
CA SER A 335 -17.19 -4.68 3.25
C SER A 335 -16.60 -3.63 4.19
N ALA A 336 -16.19 -2.51 3.61
CA ALA A 336 -15.81 -1.32 4.38
C ALA A 336 -17.03 -0.70 5.13
N GLU A 337 -18.24 -0.90 4.62
CA GLU A 337 -19.48 -0.47 5.27
C GLU A 337 -19.70 -1.19 6.62
N GLN A 338 -19.39 -2.48 6.69
CA GLN A 338 -19.54 -3.22 7.95
C GLN A 338 -18.50 -2.77 8.98
N ALA A 339 -17.27 -2.51 8.55
CA ALA A 339 -16.23 -1.94 9.40
C ALA A 339 -16.64 -0.55 9.94
N LEU A 340 -17.22 0.30 9.07
CA LEU A 340 -17.72 1.61 9.46
C LEU A 340 -18.88 1.50 10.43
N ALA A 341 -19.85 0.62 10.18
CA ALA A 341 -20.99 0.40 11.09
C ALA A 341 -20.54 -0.09 12.47
N LEU A 342 -19.50 -0.90 12.54
CA LEU A 342 -18.88 -1.31 13.80
C LEU A 342 -18.25 -0.11 14.51
N PHE A 343 -17.46 0.68 13.79
CA PHE A 343 -16.83 1.89 14.33
C PHE A 343 -17.87 2.89 14.86
N ASP A 344 -18.91 3.19 14.09
CA ASP A 344 -19.96 4.14 14.49
C ASP A 344 -20.69 3.69 15.77
N ARG A 345 -20.85 2.38 15.97
CA ARG A 345 -21.49 1.81 17.18
C ARG A 345 -20.56 1.75 18.38
N THR A 346 -19.29 1.46 18.18
CA THR A 346 -18.36 1.08 19.27
C THR A 346 -17.18 2.05 19.45
N GLY A 347 -16.91 2.92 18.47
CA GLY A 347 -15.70 3.74 18.40
C GLY A 347 -14.43 2.93 18.11
N ARG A 348 -14.56 1.64 17.75
CA ARG A 348 -13.43 0.72 17.55
C ARG A 348 -13.39 0.20 16.10
N ILE A 349 -12.19 0.08 15.60
CA ILE A 349 -11.88 -0.63 14.35
C ILE A 349 -11.13 -1.90 14.76
N GLU A 350 -11.72 -3.05 14.46
CA GLU A 350 -11.22 -4.33 14.93
C GLU A 350 -9.74 -4.54 14.58
N TRP A 351 -8.96 -5.00 15.55
CA TRP A 351 -7.50 -5.16 15.56
C TRP A 351 -6.68 -3.86 15.37
N VAL A 352 -7.14 -2.91 14.58
CA VAL A 352 -6.45 -1.60 14.43
C VAL A 352 -6.47 -0.82 15.76
N THR A 353 -7.64 -0.79 16.40
CA THR A 353 -7.75 -0.15 17.73
C THR A 353 -6.92 -0.90 18.77
N ASP A 354 -6.90 -2.24 18.68
CA ASP A 354 -6.09 -3.07 19.60
C ASP A 354 -4.60 -2.78 19.44
N LEU A 355 -4.13 -2.65 18.19
CA LEU A 355 -2.75 -2.20 17.88
C LEU A 355 -2.47 -0.81 18.47
N ALA A 356 -3.36 0.15 18.19
CA ALA A 356 -3.21 1.54 18.60
C ALA A 356 -3.17 1.73 20.13
N GLU A 357 -3.77 0.84 20.88
CA GLU A 357 -3.81 0.87 22.35
C GLU A 357 -2.60 0.23 23.03
N ILE A 358 -1.77 -0.54 22.31
CA ILE A 358 -0.61 -1.26 22.88
C ILE A 358 0.36 -0.30 23.61
N PRO A 359 0.80 0.83 22.99
CA PRO A 359 1.74 1.73 23.65
C PRO A 359 1.25 2.23 25.01
N ALA A 360 0.02 2.70 25.05
CA ALA A 360 -0.57 3.22 26.29
C ALA A 360 -0.81 2.14 27.35
N LYS A 361 -1.25 0.94 26.94
CA LYS A 361 -1.54 -0.18 27.85
C LYS A 361 -0.28 -0.77 28.48
N LEU A 362 0.82 -0.81 27.75
CA LEU A 362 2.03 -1.55 28.15
C LEU A 362 3.26 -0.66 28.36
N GLY A 363 3.16 0.64 28.11
CA GLY A 363 4.27 1.57 28.28
C GLY A 363 5.41 1.38 27.25
N VAL A 364 5.11 0.82 26.09
CA VAL A 364 6.09 0.59 25.01
C VAL A 364 6.06 1.70 23.96
N ARG A 365 7.19 1.91 23.25
CA ARG A 365 7.34 2.98 22.24
C ARG A 365 7.92 2.50 20.92
N ASN A 366 7.99 1.22 20.71
CA ASN A 366 8.65 0.58 19.59
C ASN A 366 7.66 -0.17 18.67
N VAL A 367 6.41 0.30 18.64
CA VAL A 367 5.33 -0.26 17.81
C VAL A 367 4.93 0.79 16.77
N TYR A 368 4.90 0.38 15.51
CA TYR A 368 4.58 1.23 14.36
C TYR A 368 3.47 0.60 13.54
N GLY A 369 2.62 1.43 12.92
CA GLY A 369 1.57 0.98 12.00
C GLY A 369 1.85 1.44 10.57
N ASP A 370 1.84 0.50 9.62
CA ASP A 370 1.97 0.75 8.18
C ASP A 370 0.59 0.90 7.54
N LEU A 371 0.49 1.76 6.52
CA LEU A 371 -0.76 2.09 5.83
C LEU A 371 -1.02 1.25 4.57
N GLY A 372 -0.13 0.34 4.22
CA GLY A 372 -0.25 -0.49 3.01
C GLY A 372 -1.59 -1.21 2.93
N GLN A 373 -2.20 -1.22 1.76
CA GLN A 373 -3.52 -1.79 1.43
C GLN A 373 -4.70 -1.18 2.19
N LEU A 374 -4.64 -1.07 3.52
CA LEU A 374 -5.79 -0.57 4.31
C LEU A 374 -6.19 0.86 3.91
N PHE A 375 -5.21 1.71 3.56
CA PHE A 375 -5.47 3.06 3.09
C PHE A 375 -6.15 3.04 1.72
N ALA A 376 -5.60 2.28 0.77
CA ALA A 376 -6.20 2.10 -0.55
C ALA A 376 -7.62 1.54 -0.48
N HIS A 377 -7.82 0.51 0.36
CA HIS A 377 -9.10 -0.16 0.54
C HIS A 377 -10.21 0.78 1.04
N THR A 378 -9.87 1.70 1.94
CA THR A 378 -10.87 2.55 2.59
C THR A 378 -11.02 3.94 1.96
N ALA A 379 -9.95 4.50 1.39
CA ALA A 379 -9.97 5.85 0.84
C ALA A 379 -11.01 6.05 -0.28
N VAL A 380 -11.20 5.06 -1.14
CA VAL A 380 -12.14 5.14 -2.28
C VAL A 380 -13.51 4.52 -1.99
N SER A 381 -13.64 3.73 -0.93
CA SER A 381 -14.89 3.05 -0.60
C SER A 381 -15.64 3.70 0.53
N GLN A 382 -14.92 4.15 1.56
CA GLN A 382 -15.51 4.75 2.77
C GLN A 382 -14.56 5.79 3.38
N PRO A 383 -14.49 7.03 2.84
CA PRO A 383 -13.61 8.08 3.36
C PRO A 383 -13.80 8.36 4.86
N ARG A 384 -15.02 8.18 5.39
CA ARG A 384 -15.30 8.30 6.83
C ARG A 384 -14.55 7.22 7.63
N LEU A 385 -14.52 5.98 7.15
CA LEU A 385 -13.73 4.91 7.79
C LEU A 385 -12.24 5.19 7.65
N ASN A 386 -11.79 5.70 6.50
CA ASN A 386 -10.39 6.07 6.31
C ASN A 386 -9.94 7.16 7.29
N ALA A 387 -10.78 8.21 7.49
CA ALA A 387 -10.54 9.24 8.49
C ALA A 387 -10.52 8.66 9.92
N ALA A 388 -11.42 7.72 10.23
CA ALA A 388 -11.45 7.02 11.52
C ALA A 388 -10.19 6.17 11.76
N LEU A 389 -9.72 5.45 10.74
CA LEU A 389 -8.47 4.68 10.78
C LEU A 389 -7.26 5.58 11.09
N MET A 390 -7.12 6.66 10.32
CA MET A 390 -6.03 7.61 10.55
C MET A 390 -6.12 8.26 11.92
N GLY A 391 -7.32 8.67 12.35
CA GLY A 391 -7.54 9.23 13.68
C GLY A 391 -7.19 8.25 14.80
N THR A 392 -7.56 6.97 14.66
CA THR A 392 -7.27 5.90 15.63
C THR A 392 -5.77 5.65 15.73
N LEU A 393 -5.09 5.51 14.60
CA LEU A 393 -3.65 5.24 14.57
C LEU A 393 -2.84 6.43 15.13
N VAL A 394 -3.14 7.65 14.66
CA VAL A 394 -2.44 8.86 15.14
C VAL A 394 -2.69 9.11 16.62
N LYS A 395 -3.93 8.89 17.10
CA LYS A 395 -4.26 9.04 18.53
C LYS A 395 -3.53 8.03 19.41
N GLY A 396 -3.46 6.77 18.97
CA GLY A 396 -2.96 5.67 19.81
C GLY A 396 -1.45 5.46 19.70
N LEU A 397 -0.90 5.46 18.50
CA LEU A 397 0.53 5.27 18.25
C LEU A 397 1.32 6.57 18.33
N GLY A 398 0.68 7.71 18.00
CA GLY A 398 1.37 8.97 17.67
C GLY A 398 1.61 9.09 16.16
N HIS A 399 1.58 10.31 15.64
CA HIS A 399 1.84 10.55 14.20
C HIS A 399 3.27 10.17 13.78
N ASP A 400 4.20 10.12 14.72
CA ASP A 400 5.60 9.71 14.53
C ASP A 400 5.81 8.19 14.51
N HIS A 401 4.76 7.40 14.72
CA HIS A 401 4.73 5.92 14.66
C HIS A 401 3.77 5.37 13.60
N VAL A 402 3.19 6.22 12.76
CA VAL A 402 2.45 5.83 11.56
C VAL A 402 3.35 6.04 10.36
N ILE A 403 3.47 5.03 9.48
CA ILE A 403 4.35 5.08 8.33
C ILE A 403 3.61 4.84 7.03
N TRP A 404 4.08 5.50 5.98
CA TRP A 404 3.53 5.37 4.64
C TRP A 404 3.95 4.06 3.99
N GLY A 405 2.97 3.32 3.51
CA GLY A 405 3.10 2.17 2.65
C GLY A 405 1.89 2.10 1.73
N THR A 406 2.04 1.66 0.50
CA THR A 406 0.94 1.58 -0.47
C THR A 406 0.46 0.16 -0.74
N ASP A 407 1.32 -0.82 -0.56
CA ASP A 407 1.14 -2.19 -1.02
C ASP A 407 1.05 -2.31 -2.57
N ALA A 408 1.67 -1.35 -3.26
CA ALA A 408 1.80 -1.42 -4.71
C ALA A 408 2.86 -2.48 -5.09
N LEU A 409 2.65 -3.25 -6.14
CA LEU A 409 1.73 -3.09 -7.28
C LEU A 409 0.32 -3.64 -7.06
N TRP A 410 0.05 -4.35 -5.95
CA TRP A 410 -1.29 -4.92 -5.72
C TRP A 410 -2.37 -3.85 -5.72
N THR A 411 -2.01 -2.66 -5.29
CA THR A 411 -2.88 -1.48 -5.23
C THR A 411 -2.75 -0.53 -6.41
N GLY A 412 -2.09 -0.92 -7.50
CA GLY A 412 -1.83 -0.09 -8.68
C GLY A 412 -0.81 1.02 -8.42
N ALA A 413 -0.82 2.06 -9.25
CA ALA A 413 0.10 3.19 -9.10
C ALA A 413 -0.13 3.98 -7.81
N PRO A 414 0.91 4.33 -7.05
CA PRO A 414 0.78 5.01 -5.76
C PRO A 414 0.20 6.42 -5.81
N GLN A 415 0.27 7.12 -6.94
CA GLN A 415 -0.02 8.57 -7.00
C GLN A 415 -1.39 8.95 -6.46
N TRP A 416 -2.44 8.21 -6.77
CA TRP A 416 -3.77 8.54 -6.29
C TRP A 416 -3.89 8.38 -4.76
N GLN A 417 -3.19 7.41 -4.17
CA GLN A 417 -3.14 7.23 -2.71
C GLN A 417 -2.37 8.38 -2.05
N ILE A 418 -1.26 8.80 -2.65
CA ILE A 418 -0.50 9.98 -2.21
C ILE A 418 -1.40 11.22 -2.21
N GLU A 419 -2.12 11.47 -3.30
CA GLU A 419 -3.05 12.59 -3.39
C GLU A 419 -4.21 12.47 -2.40
N ALA A 420 -4.71 11.26 -2.16
CA ALA A 420 -5.73 11.02 -1.14
C ALA A 420 -5.24 11.40 0.26
N LEU A 421 -4.04 10.96 0.69
CA LEU A 421 -3.50 11.32 2.01
C LEU A 421 -3.16 12.82 2.10
N ARG A 422 -2.60 13.42 1.04
CA ARG A 422 -2.36 14.87 0.99
C ARG A 422 -3.62 15.69 1.28
N ARG A 423 -4.77 15.18 0.84
CA ARG A 423 -6.06 15.87 0.93
C ARG A 423 -6.92 15.43 2.10
N LEU A 424 -6.68 14.24 2.64
CA LEU A 424 -7.52 13.66 3.69
C LEU A 424 -7.57 14.57 4.93
N GLU A 425 -8.79 14.85 5.39
CA GLU A 425 -9.07 15.57 6.63
C GLU A 425 -9.95 14.71 7.54
N ILE A 426 -9.76 14.87 8.85
CA ILE A 426 -10.67 14.31 9.84
C ILE A 426 -11.69 15.40 10.19
N PRO A 427 -12.97 15.25 9.87
CA PRO A 427 -13.99 16.26 10.19
C PRO A 427 -14.01 16.62 11.67
N GLU A 428 -14.23 17.90 11.98
CA GLU A 428 -14.21 18.43 13.36
C GLU A 428 -15.17 17.67 14.30
N ALA A 429 -16.33 17.26 13.78
CA ALA A 429 -17.27 16.44 14.54
C ALA A 429 -16.66 15.12 14.99
N MET A 430 -15.91 14.45 14.12
CA MET A 430 -15.18 13.20 14.47
C MET A 430 -14.03 13.47 15.44
N GLN A 431 -13.32 14.59 15.27
CA GLN A 431 -12.26 14.99 16.20
C GLN A 431 -12.82 15.15 17.62
N LYS A 432 -13.92 15.88 17.77
CA LYS A 432 -14.58 16.10 19.06
C LYS A 432 -15.15 14.79 19.65
N GLN A 433 -15.82 14.00 18.83
CA GLN A 433 -16.49 12.77 19.28
C GLN A 433 -15.51 11.71 19.74
N HIS A 434 -14.39 11.53 19.04
CA HIS A 434 -13.44 10.44 19.27
C HIS A 434 -12.10 10.90 19.87
N GLY A 435 -11.91 12.21 20.07
CA GLY A 435 -10.64 12.78 20.55
C GLY A 435 -9.51 12.60 19.54
N PHE A 436 -9.82 12.73 18.25
CA PHE A 436 -8.82 12.65 17.20
C PHE A 436 -8.10 13.99 16.99
N THR A 437 -6.82 13.91 16.65
CA THR A 437 -6.04 15.08 16.24
C THR A 437 -6.24 15.33 14.75
N PRO A 438 -6.37 16.60 14.29
CA PRO A 438 -6.43 16.92 12.88
C PRO A 438 -5.14 16.46 12.15
N LEU A 439 -5.26 16.02 10.90
CA LEU A 439 -4.09 15.64 10.08
C LEU A 439 -3.35 16.88 9.55
N GLY A 440 -4.05 18.00 9.39
CA GLY A 440 -3.49 19.26 8.95
C GLY A 440 -3.15 19.31 7.46
N ALA A 441 -2.42 20.36 7.06
CA ALA A 441 -2.07 20.62 5.67
C ALA A 441 -1.31 19.46 4.99
N ALA A 442 -1.36 19.42 3.66
CA ALA A 442 -0.70 18.37 2.85
C ALA A 442 0.80 18.23 3.12
N ASP A 443 1.47 19.34 3.38
CA ASP A 443 2.90 19.45 3.76
C ASP A 443 3.11 19.78 5.24
N GLY A 444 2.04 19.69 6.04
CA GLY A 444 2.08 19.89 7.49
C GLY A 444 2.88 18.78 8.20
N PRO A 445 3.23 18.99 9.49
CA PRO A 445 4.13 18.11 10.21
C PRO A 445 3.63 16.66 10.30
N VAL A 446 2.31 16.45 10.49
CA VAL A 446 1.74 15.11 10.62
C VAL A 446 1.89 14.31 9.32
N LYS A 447 1.43 14.87 8.19
CA LYS A 447 1.50 14.17 6.90
C LYS A 447 2.93 14.03 6.40
N THR A 448 3.79 15.03 6.64
CA THR A 448 5.22 14.94 6.30
C THR A 448 5.92 13.85 7.10
N ALA A 449 5.61 13.72 8.40
CA ALA A 449 6.14 12.65 9.22
C ALA A 449 5.72 11.27 8.69
N ILE A 450 4.42 11.09 8.40
CA ILE A 450 3.86 9.84 7.89
C ILE A 450 4.46 9.50 6.52
N PHE A 451 4.52 10.44 5.57
CA PHE A 451 5.00 10.19 4.22
C PHE A 451 6.47 9.76 4.14
N GLY A 452 7.32 10.23 5.07
CA GLY A 452 8.73 9.88 4.91
C GLY A 452 9.64 10.11 6.11
N GLU A 453 9.41 11.14 6.97
CA GLU A 453 10.35 11.46 8.04
C GLU A 453 10.44 10.33 9.09
N ASN A 454 9.33 9.66 9.40
CA ASN A 454 9.30 8.53 10.33
C ASN A 454 10.17 7.39 9.82
N VAL A 455 10.02 7.04 8.56
CA VAL A 455 10.78 5.96 7.93
C VAL A 455 12.24 6.36 7.75
N ALA A 456 12.51 7.62 7.35
CA ALA A 456 13.87 8.12 7.27
C ALA A 456 14.61 7.97 8.62
N ARG A 457 13.93 8.28 9.72
CA ARG A 457 14.47 8.07 11.08
C ARG A 457 14.71 6.59 11.38
N LEU A 458 13.75 5.71 11.08
CA LEU A 458 13.84 4.26 11.34
C LEU A 458 14.99 3.59 10.58
N TYR A 459 15.29 4.06 9.38
CA TYR A 459 16.31 3.46 8.50
C TYR A 459 17.62 4.29 8.41
N GLY A 460 17.78 5.28 9.28
CA GLY A 460 18.96 6.12 9.28
C GLY A 460 19.23 6.81 7.94
N PHE A 461 18.18 7.34 7.33
CA PHE A 461 18.25 7.93 6.00
C PHE A 461 18.61 9.42 6.10
N ASP A 462 19.80 9.79 5.66
CA ASP A 462 20.24 11.19 5.69
C ASP A 462 19.75 11.92 4.41
N ARG A 463 18.67 12.67 4.53
CA ARG A 463 18.11 13.47 3.46
C ARG A 463 19.07 14.54 2.91
N ARG A 464 20.08 14.94 3.66
CA ARG A 464 21.08 15.94 3.20
C ARG A 464 22.11 15.30 2.29
N ALA A 465 22.52 14.07 2.61
CA ALA A 465 23.42 13.28 1.76
C ALA A 465 22.78 12.88 0.43
N GLU A 466 21.46 12.89 0.33
CA GLU A 466 20.70 12.49 -0.86
C GLU A 466 20.48 13.57 -1.90
N ARG A 467 20.77 14.80 -1.59
CA ARG A 467 20.96 15.85 -2.62
C ARG A 467 22.26 15.60 -3.42
N ASP A 468 22.57 14.31 -3.61
CA ASP A 468 23.72 13.89 -4.37
C ASP A 468 23.59 14.41 -5.80
N THR A 469 24.64 15.02 -6.29
CA THR A 469 24.81 15.48 -7.68
C THR A 469 24.64 14.35 -8.70
N ARG A 470 24.60 13.09 -8.27
CA ARG A 470 24.40 11.88 -9.06
C ARG A 470 22.95 11.47 -9.24
N ASP A 471 21.99 12.17 -8.64
CA ASP A 471 20.56 11.84 -8.78
C ASP A 471 20.09 11.91 -10.23
N ARG A 472 19.87 10.74 -10.80
CA ARG A 472 19.36 10.61 -12.17
C ARG A 472 17.86 10.37 -12.23
N LEU A 473 17.22 10.00 -11.11
CA LEU A 473 15.78 9.70 -11.07
C LEU A 473 14.95 10.90 -11.52
N THR A 474 15.25 12.08 -10.98
CA THR A 474 14.52 13.32 -11.33
C THR A 474 14.65 13.63 -12.83
N ALA A 475 15.85 13.50 -13.40
CA ALA A 475 16.07 13.73 -14.83
C ALA A 475 15.36 12.67 -15.70
N MET A 476 15.41 11.39 -15.29
CA MET A 476 14.75 10.29 -16.00
C MET A 476 13.23 10.44 -15.97
N LYS A 477 12.66 10.80 -14.81
CA LYS A 477 11.22 11.09 -14.68
C LYS A 477 10.82 12.30 -15.55
N GLY A 478 11.61 13.36 -15.56
CA GLY A 478 11.39 14.52 -16.44
C GLY A 478 11.37 14.13 -17.92
N ALA A 479 12.32 13.32 -18.37
CA ALA A 479 12.37 12.83 -19.76
C ALA A 479 11.16 11.92 -20.08
N TYR A 480 10.77 11.05 -19.16
CA TYR A 480 9.59 10.19 -19.29
C TYR A 480 8.30 11.02 -19.45
N VAL A 481 8.11 12.03 -18.61
CA VAL A 481 6.94 12.93 -18.68
C VAL A 481 6.96 13.75 -19.99
N ALA A 482 8.12 14.28 -20.39
CA ALA A 482 8.27 15.03 -21.63
C ALA A 482 7.99 14.19 -22.88
N ALA A 483 8.25 12.88 -22.83
CA ALA A 483 7.90 11.93 -23.89
C ALA A 483 6.41 11.53 -23.90
N GLY A 484 5.59 12.10 -23.01
CA GLY A 484 4.16 11.81 -22.89
C GLY A 484 3.80 10.77 -21.84
N GLY A 485 4.82 10.18 -21.19
CA GLY A 485 4.59 9.11 -20.21
C GLY A 485 3.95 7.86 -20.81
N ALA A 486 3.55 6.94 -19.94
CA ALA A 486 2.69 5.83 -20.30
C ALA A 486 1.50 5.80 -19.34
N ARG A 487 0.45 5.09 -19.70
CA ARG A 487 -0.73 4.96 -18.85
C ARG A 487 -0.38 4.29 -17.53
N SER A 488 -0.75 4.92 -16.41
CA SER A 488 -0.63 4.31 -15.09
C SER A 488 -1.71 3.27 -14.86
N ASN A 489 -1.37 2.21 -14.16
CA ASN A 489 -2.34 1.29 -13.63
C ASN A 489 -3.03 1.92 -12.41
N LEU A 490 -4.26 2.38 -12.58
CA LEU A 490 -5.09 2.93 -11.49
C LEU A 490 -6.01 1.86 -10.90
N ARG A 491 -5.93 0.64 -11.42
CA ARG A 491 -6.81 -0.48 -11.08
C ARG A 491 -5.99 -1.74 -11.05
N TYR A 492 -6.29 -2.59 -10.14
CA TYR A 492 -5.52 -3.79 -9.93
C TYR A 492 -6.13 -4.94 -10.69
N GLY A 493 -5.32 -5.64 -11.43
CA GLY A 493 -5.52 -6.94 -12.04
C GLY A 493 -6.86 -7.21 -12.68
N TYR A 494 -7.93 -6.95 -11.96
CA TYR A 494 -9.31 -7.16 -12.38
C TYR A 494 -10.24 -6.28 -11.57
N VAL A 495 -11.08 -5.57 -12.27
CA VAL A 495 -12.09 -4.68 -11.71
C VAL A 495 -13.46 -5.23 -12.05
N VAL A 496 -14.31 -5.39 -11.04
CA VAL A 496 -15.71 -5.74 -11.27
C VAL A 496 -16.43 -4.48 -11.72
N LYS A 497 -17.02 -4.54 -12.91
CA LYS A 497 -18.03 -3.57 -13.31
C LYS A 497 -19.40 -4.11 -12.96
N GLY A 498 -20.13 -3.39 -12.16
CA GLY A 498 -21.55 -3.62 -11.92
C GLY A 498 -22.38 -3.31 -13.17
#